data_7f3cc39101d62a234d611a5fd4216bf9
#
_entry.id   7f3cc39101d62a234d611a5fd4216bf9
#
_cell.length_a   1.000
_cell.length_b   1.000
_cell.length_c   1.000
_cell.angle_alpha   90.00
_cell.angle_beta   90.00
_cell.angle_gamma   90.00
#
_symmetry.space_group_name_H-M   'P 1'
#
loop_
_entity.id
_entity.type
_entity.pdbx_description
1 polymer ?
#
loop_
_entity_poly.entity_id
_entity_poly.type
_entity_poly.pdbx_seq_one_letter_code
_entity_poly.pdbx_strand_id
1 'polypeptide(L)'
;MDKIAPGGLGGTYAGSPIACAAALAVLKVFDEEKLLDRSNAVGEKLKAGLRDIAAKHKVIGDVRGLGSMIAIELFEGGDHSKPAAELTGKIVAKAREKGLILLSCGTYYNVVRFLMPVTIPDAQLEKGIAIVAECFDELA
;
A
#
# COMPACT_ATOMS: atom_id res chain seq x y z
N MET A 1 17.87 20.17 15.00
CA MET A 1 19.02 20.09 14.07
C MET A 1 20.32 20.59 14.69
N ASP A 2 20.29 21.54 15.61
CA ASP A 2 21.48 22.21 16.18
C ASP A 2 22.41 21.33 17.05
N LYS A 3 22.02 20.08 17.33
CA LYS A 3 22.84 19.13 18.12
C LYS A 3 23.72 18.19 17.28
N ILE A 4 23.68 18.35 15.96
CA ILE A 4 24.48 17.50 15.07
C ILE A 4 25.89 18.08 14.95
N ALA A 5 26.92 17.25 15.16
CA ALA A 5 28.29 17.67 15.02
C ALA A 5 28.57 18.19 13.61
N PRO A 6 29.50 19.18 13.48
CA PRO A 6 29.92 19.65 12.15
C PRO A 6 30.32 18.50 11.25
N GLY A 7 29.80 18.46 10.03
CA GLY A 7 30.02 17.37 9.07
C GLY A 7 29.16 16.10 9.27
N GLY A 8 28.32 16.04 10.32
CA GLY A 8 27.47 14.89 10.59
C GLY A 8 26.24 14.78 9.67
N LEU A 9 25.88 15.84 8.96
CA LEU A 9 24.83 15.88 7.95
C LEU A 9 25.34 16.63 6.72
N GLY A 10 25.15 16.05 5.56
CA GLY A 10 25.49 16.69 4.30
C GLY A 10 25.33 15.76 3.12
N GLY A 11 25.38 16.32 1.94
CA GLY A 11 25.33 15.62 0.67
C GLY A 11 25.60 16.58 -0.47
N THR A 12 26.25 16.11 -1.52
CA THR A 12 26.62 16.93 -2.68
C THR A 12 25.42 17.50 -3.43
N TYR A 13 24.23 16.93 -3.26
CA TYR A 13 22.98 17.40 -3.87
C TYR A 13 22.15 18.28 -2.93
N ALA A 14 22.56 18.46 -1.66
CA ALA A 14 21.85 19.29 -0.70
C ALA A 14 21.80 20.74 -1.20
N GLY A 15 20.59 21.32 -1.21
CA GLY A 15 20.36 22.68 -1.70
C GLY A 15 20.35 22.85 -3.23
N SER A 16 20.32 21.75 -4.01
CA SER A 16 20.13 21.84 -5.46
C SER A 16 18.87 22.67 -5.79
N PRO A 17 18.97 23.75 -6.60
CA PRO A 17 17.82 24.63 -6.88
C PRO A 17 16.64 23.89 -7.49
N ILE A 18 16.88 22.94 -8.38
CA ILE A 18 15.83 22.12 -9.02
C ILE A 18 15.11 21.24 -7.98
N ALA A 19 15.89 20.57 -7.12
CA ALA A 19 15.29 19.72 -6.08
C ALA A 19 14.51 20.54 -5.04
N CYS A 20 15.01 21.72 -4.66
CA CYS A 20 14.31 22.64 -3.75
C CYS A 20 13.01 23.16 -4.37
N ALA A 21 13.03 23.56 -5.63
CA ALA A 21 11.83 24.02 -6.34
C ALA A 21 10.79 22.91 -6.47
N ALA A 22 11.21 21.69 -6.80
CA ALA A 22 10.33 20.53 -6.86
C ALA A 22 9.71 20.22 -5.48
N ALA A 23 10.51 20.24 -4.40
CA ALA A 23 10.02 20.01 -3.05
C ALA A 23 8.97 21.05 -2.62
N LEU A 24 9.22 22.34 -2.90
CA LEU A 24 8.27 23.41 -2.60
C LEU A 24 6.97 23.26 -3.41
N ALA A 25 7.06 22.88 -4.67
CA ALA A 25 5.89 22.60 -5.50
C ALA A 25 5.06 21.43 -4.95
N VAL A 26 5.70 20.36 -4.53
CA VAL A 26 5.01 19.21 -3.89
C VAL A 26 4.30 19.63 -2.62
N LEU A 27 4.95 20.37 -1.73
CA LEU A 27 4.33 20.88 -0.49
C LEU A 27 3.11 21.74 -0.79
N LYS A 28 3.19 22.62 -1.81
CA LYS A 28 2.06 23.44 -2.26
C LYS A 28 0.88 22.57 -2.72
N VAL A 29 1.13 21.53 -3.52
CA VAL A 29 0.10 20.60 -3.98
C VAL A 29 -0.53 19.84 -2.80
N PHE A 30 0.26 19.46 -1.78
CA PHE A 30 -0.29 18.85 -0.56
C PHE A 30 -1.35 19.71 0.10
N ASP A 31 -1.10 21.02 0.21
CA ASP A 31 -2.03 21.97 0.86
C ASP A 31 -3.23 22.27 -0.05
N GLU A 32 -3.00 22.57 -1.34
CA GLU A 32 -4.05 22.97 -2.28
C GLU A 32 -5.03 21.83 -2.58
N GLU A 33 -4.54 20.60 -2.75
CA GLU A 33 -5.36 19.43 -3.05
C GLU A 33 -5.78 18.64 -1.80
N LYS A 34 -5.44 19.11 -0.59
CA LYS A 34 -5.74 18.45 0.70
C LYS A 34 -5.37 16.97 0.70
N LEU A 35 -4.15 16.67 0.24
CA LEU A 35 -3.72 15.30 -0.01
C LEU A 35 -3.69 14.42 1.24
N LEU A 36 -3.54 14.99 2.45
CA LEU A 36 -3.63 14.22 3.71
C LEU A 36 -5.05 13.69 3.94
N ASP A 37 -6.06 14.54 3.74
CA ASP A 37 -7.47 14.14 3.86
C ASP A 37 -7.82 13.12 2.78
N ARG A 38 -7.35 13.35 1.55
CA ARG A 38 -7.51 12.40 0.44
C ARG A 38 -6.86 11.06 0.74
N SER A 39 -5.65 11.03 1.28
CA SER A 39 -4.95 9.81 1.68
C SER A 39 -5.76 9.00 2.69
N ASN A 40 -6.33 9.67 3.69
CA ASN A 40 -7.19 9.01 4.67
C ASN A 40 -8.46 8.44 4.02
N ALA A 41 -9.13 9.20 3.16
CA ALA A 41 -10.34 8.75 2.48
C ALA A 41 -10.08 7.53 1.58
N VAL A 42 -9.00 7.55 0.79
CA VAL A 42 -8.57 6.41 -0.04
C VAL A 42 -8.26 5.20 0.84
N GLY A 43 -7.53 5.40 1.93
CA GLY A 43 -7.16 4.33 2.85
C GLY A 43 -8.36 3.68 3.54
N GLU A 44 -9.33 4.46 4.01
CA GLU A 44 -10.54 3.91 4.63
C GLU A 44 -11.38 3.12 3.61
N LYS A 45 -11.54 3.63 2.39
CA LYS A 45 -12.23 2.93 1.31
C LYS A 45 -11.55 1.59 0.96
N LEU A 46 -10.23 1.60 0.84
CA LEU A 46 -9.45 0.39 0.58
C LEU A 46 -9.56 -0.61 1.75
N LYS A 47 -9.39 -0.16 2.99
CA LYS A 47 -9.52 -1.03 4.17
C LYS A 47 -10.92 -1.65 4.28
N ALA A 48 -11.97 -0.90 3.97
CA ALA A 48 -13.33 -1.43 3.97
C ALA A 48 -13.46 -2.57 2.95
N GLY A 49 -13.07 -2.35 1.69
CA GLY A 49 -13.10 -3.40 0.66
C GLY A 49 -12.26 -4.63 1.00
N LEU A 50 -11.06 -4.43 1.56
CA LEU A 50 -10.20 -5.55 1.99
C LEU A 50 -10.77 -6.31 3.19
N ARG A 51 -11.46 -5.65 4.12
CA ARG A 51 -12.17 -6.31 5.23
C ARG A 51 -13.35 -7.12 4.74
N ASP A 52 -14.08 -6.63 3.72
CA ASP A 52 -15.17 -7.38 3.10
C ASP A 52 -14.66 -8.67 2.43
N ILE A 53 -13.48 -8.62 1.82
CA ILE A 53 -12.79 -9.79 1.26
C ILE A 53 -12.34 -10.71 2.40
N ALA A 54 -11.72 -10.19 3.45
CA ALA A 54 -11.25 -10.96 4.61
C ALA A 54 -12.40 -11.67 5.34
N ALA A 55 -13.59 -11.09 5.36
CA ALA A 55 -14.77 -11.73 5.95
C ALA A 55 -15.17 -13.03 5.24
N LYS A 56 -14.83 -13.17 3.95
CA LYS A 56 -15.11 -14.35 3.13
C LYS A 56 -13.93 -15.34 3.14
N HIS A 57 -12.71 -14.83 3.22
CA HIS A 57 -11.47 -15.61 3.07
C HIS A 57 -10.63 -15.56 4.34
N LYS A 58 -10.74 -16.59 5.17
CA LYS A 58 -10.05 -16.70 6.48
C LYS A 58 -8.51 -16.66 6.38
N VAL A 59 -7.97 -16.85 5.20
CA VAL A 59 -6.52 -16.75 4.95
C VAL A 59 -6.00 -15.32 5.16
N ILE A 60 -6.86 -14.29 5.08
CA ILE A 60 -6.49 -12.91 5.42
C ILE A 60 -6.68 -12.75 6.94
N GLY A 61 -5.58 -12.81 7.67
CA GLY A 61 -5.60 -12.71 9.14
C GLY A 61 -5.48 -11.28 9.66
N ASP A 62 -5.00 -10.34 8.85
CA ASP A 62 -4.89 -8.95 9.26
C ASP A 62 -5.05 -7.97 8.08
N VAL A 63 -5.68 -6.83 8.36
CA VAL A 63 -5.83 -5.69 7.43
C VAL A 63 -5.43 -4.43 8.18
N ARG A 64 -4.27 -3.88 7.87
CA ARG A 64 -3.67 -2.75 8.60
C ARG A 64 -3.11 -1.67 7.69
N GLY A 65 -2.85 -0.52 8.26
CA GLY A 65 -2.16 0.59 7.60
C GLY A 65 -2.64 1.96 8.03
N LEU A 66 -1.90 2.97 7.60
CA LEU A 66 -2.15 4.39 7.88
C LEU A 66 -2.32 5.14 6.55
N GLY A 67 -3.33 6.02 6.48
CA GLY A 67 -3.64 6.72 5.25
C GLY A 67 -3.83 5.73 4.10
N SER A 68 -3.27 6.02 2.94
CA SER A 68 -3.37 5.18 1.73
C SER A 68 -2.35 4.03 1.67
N MET A 69 -1.46 3.88 2.65
CA MET A 69 -0.52 2.77 2.72
C MET A 69 -1.13 1.63 3.55
N ILE A 70 -1.70 0.65 2.89
CA ILE A 70 -2.45 -0.45 3.49
C ILE A 70 -1.79 -1.79 3.16
N ALA A 71 -1.89 -2.73 4.06
CA ALA A 71 -1.41 -4.10 3.87
C ALA A 71 -2.43 -5.13 4.36
N ILE A 72 -2.42 -6.28 3.71
CA ILE A 72 -3.05 -7.51 4.21
C ILE A 72 -1.98 -8.54 4.49
N GLU A 73 -2.19 -9.36 5.52
CA GLU A 73 -1.28 -10.44 5.88
C GLU A 73 -2.00 -11.79 5.81
N LEU A 74 -1.38 -12.75 5.13
CA LEU A 74 -2.00 -14.02 4.78
C LEU A 74 -1.40 -15.17 5.59
N PHE A 75 -2.27 -16.07 6.05
CA PHE A 75 -1.93 -17.23 6.85
C PHE A 75 -2.64 -18.48 6.35
N GLU A 76 -1.97 -19.64 6.35
CA GLU A 76 -2.54 -20.90 5.92
C GLU A 76 -3.72 -21.31 6.82
N GLY A 77 -4.89 -21.45 6.22
CA GLY A 77 -6.11 -21.79 6.95
C GLY A 77 -6.51 -20.78 8.05
N GLY A 78 -5.91 -19.59 8.07
CA GLY A 78 -6.13 -18.58 9.11
C GLY A 78 -5.29 -18.80 10.38
N ASP A 79 -4.34 -19.74 10.37
CA ASP A 79 -3.44 -20.00 11.49
C ASP A 79 -2.25 -19.02 11.47
N HIS A 80 -2.26 -18.03 12.36
CA HIS A 80 -1.25 -16.98 12.44
C HIS A 80 0.19 -17.48 12.68
N SER A 81 0.38 -18.74 13.03
CA SER A 81 1.70 -19.37 13.12
C SER A 81 2.24 -19.85 11.78
N LYS A 82 1.41 -19.84 10.72
CA LYS A 82 1.73 -20.38 9.40
C LYS A 82 1.60 -19.33 8.30
N PRO A 83 2.64 -18.55 8.03
CA PRO A 83 2.64 -17.56 6.94
C PRO A 83 2.38 -18.21 5.58
N ALA A 84 1.41 -17.69 4.81
CA ALA A 84 1.00 -18.23 3.51
C ALA A 84 1.78 -17.59 2.34
N ALA A 85 3.10 -17.75 2.31
CA ALA A 85 3.96 -17.14 1.29
C ALA A 85 3.63 -17.61 -0.14
N GLU A 86 3.37 -18.91 -0.33
CA GLU A 86 3.05 -19.47 -1.64
C GLU A 86 1.73 -18.91 -2.20
N LEU A 87 0.68 -18.87 -1.37
CA LEU A 87 -0.61 -18.28 -1.75
C LEU A 87 -0.44 -16.79 -2.07
N THR A 88 0.33 -16.05 -1.27
CA THR A 88 0.62 -14.64 -1.52
C THR A 88 1.26 -14.42 -2.90
N GLY A 89 2.24 -15.27 -3.26
CA GLY A 89 2.85 -15.24 -4.59
C GLY A 89 1.86 -15.51 -5.72
N LYS A 90 0.97 -16.49 -5.54
CA LYS A 90 -0.10 -16.81 -6.52
C LYS A 90 -1.09 -15.65 -6.68
N ILE A 91 -1.52 -15.01 -5.59
CA ILE A 91 -2.41 -13.84 -5.62
C ILE A 91 -1.76 -12.68 -6.40
N VAL A 92 -0.49 -12.37 -6.12
CA VAL A 92 0.25 -11.30 -6.82
C VAL A 92 0.38 -11.60 -8.31
N ALA A 93 0.69 -12.85 -8.68
CA ALA A 93 0.80 -13.27 -10.07
C ALA A 93 -0.56 -13.16 -10.80
N LYS A 94 -1.63 -13.64 -10.15
CA LYS A 94 -3.00 -13.59 -10.69
C LYS A 94 -3.51 -12.17 -10.89
N ALA A 95 -3.25 -11.29 -9.91
CA ALA A 95 -3.59 -9.87 -10.02
C ALA A 95 -2.92 -9.22 -11.23
N ARG A 96 -1.65 -9.56 -11.49
CA ARG A 96 -0.92 -9.06 -12.67
C ARG A 96 -1.54 -9.55 -13.98
N GLU A 97 -1.98 -10.81 -14.08
CA GLU A 97 -2.70 -11.33 -15.23
C GLU A 97 -4.00 -10.55 -15.50
N LYS A 98 -4.67 -10.10 -14.44
CA LYS A 98 -5.87 -9.27 -14.49
C LYS A 98 -5.59 -7.75 -14.68
N GLY A 99 -4.32 -7.36 -14.82
CA GLY A 99 -3.90 -5.97 -15.05
C GLY A 99 -3.70 -5.14 -13.78
N LEU A 100 -3.58 -5.75 -12.60
CA LEU A 100 -3.28 -5.09 -11.34
C LEU A 100 -1.89 -5.48 -10.84
N ILE A 101 -1.00 -4.50 -10.70
CA ILE A 101 0.35 -4.71 -10.16
C ILE A 101 0.30 -4.61 -8.65
N LEU A 102 0.62 -5.70 -7.96
CA LEU A 102 0.76 -5.81 -6.51
C LEU A 102 2.19 -6.24 -6.15
N LEU A 103 2.59 -5.97 -4.92
CA LEU A 103 3.90 -6.36 -4.40
C LEU A 103 3.73 -7.16 -3.10
N SER A 104 4.36 -8.34 -3.05
CA SER A 104 4.55 -9.06 -1.79
C SER A 104 5.69 -8.46 -0.99
N CYS A 105 5.58 -8.53 0.33
CA CYS A 105 6.60 -8.03 1.27
C CYS A 105 6.49 -8.79 2.61
N GLY A 106 7.18 -8.26 3.63
CA GLY A 106 7.23 -8.88 4.96
C GLY A 106 8.32 -9.93 5.07
N THR A 107 8.70 -10.25 6.30
CA THR A 107 9.79 -11.18 6.62
C THR A 107 9.54 -12.58 6.07
N TYR A 108 8.27 -12.98 6.02
CA TYR A 108 7.84 -14.30 5.56
C TYR A 108 7.20 -14.28 4.17
N TYR A 109 7.28 -13.17 3.42
CA TYR A 109 6.68 -12.99 2.09
C TYR A 109 5.18 -13.26 2.02
N ASN A 110 4.47 -13.13 3.15
CA ASN A 110 3.05 -13.39 3.30
C ASN A 110 2.19 -12.12 3.39
N VAL A 111 2.78 -10.96 3.08
CA VAL A 111 2.10 -9.66 3.12
C VAL A 111 1.96 -9.10 1.71
N VAL A 112 0.78 -8.59 1.38
CA VAL A 112 0.57 -7.76 0.18
C VAL A 112 0.39 -6.32 0.62
N ARG A 113 1.26 -5.42 0.12
CA ARG A 113 1.19 -3.99 0.39
C ARG A 113 0.57 -3.25 -0.78
N PHE A 114 -0.42 -2.44 -0.48
CA PHE A 114 -1.06 -1.52 -1.39
C PHE A 114 -0.47 -0.13 -1.20
N LEU A 115 0.05 0.46 -2.29
CA LEU A 115 0.65 1.79 -2.29
C LEU A 115 0.36 2.46 -3.64
N MET A 116 -0.90 2.87 -3.81
CA MET A 116 -1.35 3.57 -5.00
C MET A 116 -1.07 5.08 -4.88
N PRO A 117 -1.04 5.82 -5.99
CA PRO A 117 -1.02 7.28 -5.93
C PRO A 117 -2.19 7.81 -5.09
N VAL A 118 -1.93 8.81 -4.23
CA VAL A 118 -2.99 9.43 -3.40
C VAL A 118 -4.09 10.05 -4.26
N THR A 119 -3.73 10.51 -5.46
CA THR A 119 -4.64 11.11 -6.45
C THR A 119 -5.40 10.08 -7.29
N ILE A 120 -5.35 8.79 -6.96
CA ILE A 120 -6.06 7.74 -7.70
C ILE A 120 -7.56 8.07 -7.81
N PRO A 121 -8.17 8.00 -9.00
CA PRO A 121 -9.62 8.10 -9.16
C PRO A 121 -10.34 6.97 -8.43
N ASP A 122 -11.47 7.27 -7.77
CA ASP A 122 -12.24 6.29 -7.00
C ASP A 122 -12.65 5.06 -7.82
N ALA A 123 -13.03 5.26 -9.08
CA ALA A 123 -13.39 4.16 -9.98
C ALA A 123 -12.21 3.19 -10.23
N GLN A 124 -10.97 3.71 -10.29
CA GLN A 124 -9.79 2.85 -10.45
C GLN A 124 -9.47 2.12 -9.14
N LEU A 125 -9.64 2.76 -7.98
CA LEU A 125 -9.50 2.11 -6.68
C LEU A 125 -10.50 0.96 -6.53
N GLU A 126 -11.78 1.21 -6.85
CA GLU A 126 -12.85 0.21 -6.81
C GLU A 126 -12.56 -0.97 -7.75
N LYS A 127 -12.10 -0.69 -8.97
CA LYS A 127 -11.68 -1.73 -9.91
C LYS A 127 -10.52 -2.56 -9.35
N GLY A 128 -9.53 -1.92 -8.70
CA GLY A 128 -8.42 -2.61 -8.06
C GLY A 128 -8.91 -3.54 -6.94
N ILE A 129 -9.81 -3.08 -6.08
CA ILE A 129 -10.41 -3.88 -5.01
C ILE A 129 -11.19 -5.09 -5.59
N ALA A 130 -11.95 -4.89 -6.67
CA ALA A 130 -12.69 -5.95 -7.34
C ALA A 130 -11.74 -7.04 -7.90
N ILE A 131 -10.64 -6.64 -8.54
CA ILE A 131 -9.63 -7.60 -9.04
C ILE A 131 -9.02 -8.39 -7.87
N VAL A 132 -8.74 -7.76 -6.73
CA VAL A 132 -8.24 -8.46 -5.54
C VAL A 132 -9.26 -9.48 -5.06
N ALA A 133 -10.54 -9.10 -4.96
CA ALA A 133 -11.62 -10.03 -4.56
C ALA A 133 -11.68 -11.25 -5.48
N GLU A 134 -11.69 -11.05 -6.81
CA GLU A 134 -11.66 -12.14 -7.79
C GLU A 134 -10.45 -13.07 -7.61
N CYS A 135 -9.26 -12.51 -7.33
CA CYS A 135 -8.07 -13.33 -7.09
C CYS A 135 -8.22 -14.24 -5.87
N PHE A 136 -8.82 -13.73 -4.79
CA PHE A 136 -9.11 -14.55 -3.61
C PHE A 136 -10.21 -15.58 -3.88
N ASP A 137 -11.29 -15.22 -4.59
CA ASP A 137 -12.36 -16.16 -4.96
C ASP A 137 -11.86 -17.32 -5.83
N GLU A 138 -10.80 -17.10 -6.63
CA GLU A 138 -10.22 -18.14 -7.50
C GLU A 138 -9.15 -19.01 -6.80
N LEU A 139 -8.48 -18.53 -5.75
CA LEU A 139 -7.25 -19.15 -5.23
C LEU A 139 -7.28 -19.51 -3.74
N ALA A 140 -8.25 -19.00 -2.94
CA ALA A 140 -8.23 -19.11 -1.48
C ALA A 140 -9.44 -19.86 -0.85
#